data_036c1d8cfa7b6d64f6f32c199dc0d1d2
#
_entry.id   036c1d8cfa7b6d64f6f32c199dc0d1d2
#
_cell.length_a   1.000
_cell.length_b   1.000
_cell.length_c   1.000
_cell.angle_alpha   90.00
_cell.angle_beta   90.00
_cell.angle_gamma   90.00
#
_symmetry.space_group_name_H-M   'P 1'
#
loop_
_entity.id
_entity.type
_entity.pdbx_description
1 polymer ?
#
loop_
_entity_poly.entity_id
_entity_poly.type
_entity_poly.pdbx_seq_one_letter_code
_entity_poly.pdbx_strand_id
1 'polypeptide(L)'
;VANNLANSATVGYKADRSFFSVFNKAAGSSRGLPLSGPLNDGVVFGETGVILEQGTLRPTARNLDFALQGEGFFMVRTPQGDRATRDGRFQIGANGQLQAQDGNPVLGKNGQPITLDPKLGDLSLTPDGSLSQAGNAVGDLMLKGFEKADAMPRVGALRFDPTQAKEVPFKGTAHAGFLEQSAVDL
;
A
#
# COMPACT_ATOMS: atom_id res chain seq x y z
N VAL A 1 13.25 -2.08 -12.69
CA VAL A 1 12.80 -1.28 -13.84
C VAL A 1 11.65 -1.97 -14.57
N ALA A 2 11.77 -3.25 -15.01
CA ALA A 2 10.72 -3.96 -15.76
C ALA A 2 9.37 -4.04 -15.01
N ASN A 3 9.40 -4.25 -13.70
CA ASN A 3 8.19 -4.31 -12.86
C ASN A 3 7.49 -2.93 -12.76
N ASN A 4 8.26 -1.85 -12.66
CA ASN A 4 7.72 -0.49 -12.65
C ASN A 4 7.06 -0.16 -13.99
N LEU A 5 7.72 -0.50 -15.12
CA LEU A 5 7.17 -0.28 -16.46
C LEU A 5 5.86 -1.05 -16.67
N ALA A 6 5.82 -2.33 -16.29
CA ALA A 6 4.63 -3.17 -16.43
C ALA A 6 3.44 -2.66 -15.60
N ASN A 7 3.69 -1.93 -14.50
CA ASN A 7 2.68 -1.44 -13.58
C ASN A 7 2.52 0.09 -13.59
N SER A 8 3.09 0.79 -14.56
CA SER A 8 3.01 2.26 -14.65
C SER A 8 1.58 2.78 -14.79
N ALA A 9 0.67 2.00 -15.38
CA ALA A 9 -0.75 2.31 -15.48
C ALA A 9 -1.62 1.62 -14.41
N THR A 10 -1.01 0.89 -13.46
CA THR A 10 -1.75 0.13 -12.45
C THR A 10 -2.16 1.04 -11.29
N VAL A 11 -3.46 1.09 -10.99
CA VAL A 11 -4.03 1.88 -9.88
C VAL A 11 -3.42 1.44 -8.54
N GLY A 12 -3.03 2.41 -7.72
CA GLY A 12 -2.46 2.18 -6.39
C GLY A 12 -1.07 1.53 -6.40
N TYR A 13 -0.44 1.36 -7.56
CA TYR A 13 0.91 0.82 -7.64
C TYR A 13 1.94 1.83 -7.12
N LYS A 14 2.84 1.36 -6.29
CA LYS A 14 3.98 2.12 -5.79
C LYS A 14 5.27 1.59 -6.40
N ALA A 15 6.11 2.48 -6.93
CA ALA A 15 7.33 2.09 -7.63
C ALA A 15 8.35 1.41 -6.72
N ASP A 16 9.03 0.38 -7.23
CA ASP A 16 10.18 -0.22 -6.58
C ASP A 16 11.44 0.58 -6.90
N ARG A 17 12.26 0.87 -5.90
CA ARG A 17 13.57 1.47 -6.05
C ARG A 17 14.63 0.54 -5.47
N SER A 18 15.63 0.21 -6.28
CA SER A 18 16.79 -0.53 -5.81
C SER A 18 17.81 0.46 -5.25
N PHE A 19 18.21 0.25 -4.00
CA PHE A 19 19.32 0.99 -3.41
C PHE A 19 20.61 0.20 -3.62
N PHE A 20 21.62 0.87 -4.15
CA PHE A 20 22.96 0.31 -4.26
C PHE A 20 23.82 0.93 -3.16
N SER A 21 24.38 0.12 -2.26
CA SER A 21 25.41 0.57 -1.35
C SER A 21 26.77 0.13 -1.86
N VAL A 22 27.65 1.11 -2.07
CA VAL A 22 29.06 0.84 -2.35
C VAL A 22 29.75 0.63 -0.98
N PHE A 23 30.22 -0.56 -0.73
CA PHE A 23 30.98 -0.86 0.47
C PHE A 23 32.40 -0.30 0.30
N ASN A 24 32.62 0.95 0.72
CA ASN A 24 33.96 1.46 0.96
C ASN A 24 34.46 0.90 2.29
N LYS A 25 35.19 -0.21 2.22
CA LYS A 25 35.96 -0.68 3.38
C LYS A 25 37.11 0.29 3.59
N ALA A 26 36.84 1.36 4.37
CA ALA A 26 37.89 2.19 4.88
C ALA A 26 38.85 1.28 5.68
N ALA A 27 40.09 1.20 5.24
CA ALA A 27 41.16 0.48 5.91
C ALA A 27 41.42 1.19 7.25
N GLY A 28 40.69 0.77 8.28
CA GLY A 28 40.93 1.11 9.69
C GLY A 28 41.62 -0.11 10.35
N SER A 29 42.93 -0.05 10.43
CA SER A 29 43.86 -0.76 11.34
C SER A 29 43.30 -1.95 12.11
N SER A 30 43.66 -3.17 11.67
CA SER A 30 43.93 -4.28 12.54
C SER A 30 44.95 -5.20 11.90
N ARG A 31 46.06 -5.34 12.56
CA ARG A 31 47.20 -6.25 12.41
C ARG A 31 46.99 -7.48 11.53
N GLY A 32 47.78 -7.54 10.47
CA GLY A 32 48.47 -8.78 10.03
C GLY A 32 47.61 -9.75 9.24
N LEU A 33 47.56 -9.55 7.92
CA LEU A 33 47.70 -10.58 6.88
C LEU A 33 47.85 -9.86 5.53
N PRO A 34 48.86 -10.17 4.68
CA PRO A 34 48.98 -9.56 3.36
C PRO A 34 47.97 -10.24 2.40
N LEU A 35 46.84 -9.63 2.18
CA LEU A 35 45.96 -10.01 1.11
C LEU A 35 46.40 -9.29 -0.16
N SER A 36 47.31 -9.88 -0.90
CA SER A 36 47.62 -9.56 -2.29
C SER A 36 46.47 -10.05 -3.16
N GLY A 37 45.47 -9.24 -3.41
CA GLY A 37 44.41 -9.49 -4.37
C GLY A 37 43.78 -8.16 -4.78
N PRO A 38 43.34 -8.01 -6.05
CA PRO A 38 42.65 -6.80 -6.43
C PRO A 38 41.41 -6.65 -5.55
N LEU A 39 41.32 -5.48 -4.87
CA LEU A 39 40.15 -5.07 -4.10
C LEU A 39 38.99 -4.97 -5.09
N ASN A 40 38.18 -5.99 -5.18
CA ASN A 40 36.93 -5.93 -5.89
C ASN A 40 35.98 -5.09 -5.06
N ASP A 41 35.80 -3.84 -5.42
CA ASP A 41 34.71 -2.99 -4.92
C ASP A 41 33.39 -3.66 -5.32
N GLY A 42 32.91 -4.55 -4.47
CA GLY A 42 31.68 -5.27 -4.69
C GLY A 42 30.51 -4.31 -4.50
N VAL A 43 29.71 -4.14 -5.53
CA VAL A 43 28.38 -3.55 -5.40
C VAL A 43 27.51 -4.54 -4.64
N VAL A 44 27.19 -4.23 -3.40
CA VAL A 44 26.21 -4.99 -2.63
C VAL A 44 24.83 -4.46 -3.00
N PHE A 45 23.98 -5.33 -3.51
CA PHE A 45 22.57 -5.01 -3.71
C PHE A 45 21.96 -4.73 -2.32
N GLY A 46 21.61 -3.48 -2.08
CA GLY A 46 20.88 -3.08 -0.88
C GLY A 46 19.42 -3.54 -0.96
N GLU A 47 18.72 -3.38 0.15
CA GLU A 47 17.28 -3.68 0.23
C GLU A 47 16.50 -2.90 -0.82
N THR A 48 15.54 -3.57 -1.45
CA THR A 48 14.61 -2.91 -2.37
C THR A 48 13.58 -2.15 -1.54
N GLY A 49 13.58 -0.84 -1.61
CA GLY A 49 12.56 0.00 -0.99
C GLY A 49 11.45 0.35 -1.97
N VAL A 50 10.31 0.73 -1.44
CA VAL A 50 9.15 1.18 -2.21
C VAL A 50 9.05 2.69 -2.15
N ILE A 51 8.86 3.35 -3.29
CA ILE A 51 8.58 4.78 -3.33
C ILE A 51 7.09 4.98 -3.01
N LEU A 52 6.79 5.59 -1.87
CA LEU A 52 5.42 5.83 -1.42
C LEU A 52 4.89 7.23 -1.80
N GLU A 53 5.53 7.89 -2.74
CA GLU A 53 5.05 9.19 -3.24
C GLU A 53 3.59 9.10 -3.67
N GLN A 54 2.83 10.16 -3.36
CA GLN A 54 1.41 10.25 -3.71
C GLN A 54 1.26 10.36 -5.22
N GLY A 55 0.55 9.40 -5.81
CA GLY A 55 0.12 9.49 -7.20
C GLY A 55 -1.02 10.48 -7.40
N THR A 56 -1.27 10.88 -8.64
CA THR A 56 -2.39 11.76 -8.98
C THR A 56 -3.72 11.08 -8.67
N LEU A 57 -4.63 11.78 -7.99
CA LEU A 57 -5.98 11.32 -7.76
C LEU A 57 -6.84 11.59 -8.99
N ARG A 58 -7.40 10.55 -9.57
CA ARG A 58 -8.26 10.64 -10.75
C ARG A 58 -9.71 10.36 -10.37
N PRO A 59 -10.67 11.25 -10.72
CA PRO A 59 -12.08 10.99 -10.50
C PRO A 59 -12.57 9.82 -11.35
N THR A 60 -13.46 9.03 -10.78
CA THR A 60 -14.15 7.92 -11.45
C THR A 60 -15.66 8.09 -11.29
N ALA A 61 -16.42 7.33 -12.08
CA ALA A 61 -17.88 7.33 -11.97
C ALA A 61 -18.41 6.26 -11.00
N ARG A 62 -17.51 5.62 -10.20
CA ARG A 62 -17.90 4.50 -9.33
C ARG A 62 -17.82 4.90 -7.87
N ASN A 63 -18.92 4.74 -7.14
CA ASN A 63 -18.99 5.05 -5.71
C ASN A 63 -18.15 4.09 -4.82
N LEU A 64 -17.71 2.95 -5.36
CA LEU A 64 -16.87 1.96 -4.69
C LEU A 64 -15.38 2.12 -5.01
N ASP A 65 -15.00 3.14 -5.75
CA ASP A 65 -13.62 3.51 -5.97
C ASP A 65 -13.19 4.51 -4.89
N PHE A 66 -12.22 4.15 -4.10
CA PHE A 66 -11.73 4.98 -2.99
C PHE A 66 -10.26 5.32 -3.19
N ALA A 67 -9.88 6.52 -2.82
CA ALA A 67 -8.49 6.95 -2.79
C ALA A 67 -8.14 7.56 -1.44
N LEU A 68 -6.89 7.42 -1.06
CA LEU A 68 -6.33 8.09 0.11
C LEU A 68 -5.43 9.23 -0.34
N GLN A 69 -5.62 10.38 0.26
CA GLN A 69 -4.72 11.51 0.16
C GLN A 69 -3.91 11.60 1.45
N GLY A 70 -2.58 11.62 1.35
CA GLY A 70 -1.68 11.56 2.48
C GLY A 70 -1.14 10.15 2.75
N GLU A 71 -0.43 9.98 3.87
CA GLU A 71 0.24 8.73 4.23
C GLU A 71 -0.71 7.75 4.92
N GLY A 72 -0.83 6.54 4.38
CA GLY A 72 -1.63 5.47 4.99
C GLY A 72 -2.07 4.42 3.97
N PHE A 73 -2.82 3.44 4.43
CA PHE A 73 -3.23 2.29 3.63
C PHE A 73 -4.62 1.82 4.07
N PHE A 74 -5.35 1.26 3.12
CA PHE A 74 -6.47 0.38 3.39
C PHE A 74 -5.96 -0.97 3.90
N MET A 75 -6.71 -1.59 4.79
CA MET A 75 -6.41 -2.93 5.29
C MET A 75 -7.36 -3.95 4.69
N VAL A 76 -6.81 -5.02 4.15
CA VAL A 76 -7.56 -6.15 3.58
C VAL A 76 -7.13 -7.44 4.23
N ARG A 77 -8.08 -8.36 4.46
CA ARG A 77 -7.80 -9.68 5.01
C ARG A 77 -7.53 -10.66 3.90
N THR A 78 -6.38 -11.31 3.96
CA THR A 78 -6.02 -12.39 3.04
C THR A 78 -5.88 -13.70 3.80
N PRO A 79 -5.86 -14.87 3.12
CA PRO A 79 -5.61 -16.16 3.77
C PRO A 79 -4.28 -16.23 4.53
N GLN A 80 -3.30 -15.37 4.16
CA GLN A 80 -1.99 -15.27 4.80
C GLN A 80 -1.90 -14.19 5.88
N GLY A 81 -3.03 -13.58 6.25
CA GLY A 81 -3.13 -12.52 7.22
C GLY A 81 -3.53 -11.17 6.62
N ASP A 82 -3.59 -10.15 7.47
CA ASP A 82 -3.99 -8.81 7.04
C ASP A 82 -2.88 -8.15 6.23
N ARG A 83 -3.25 -7.44 5.15
CA ARG A 83 -2.33 -6.77 4.24
C ARG A 83 -2.73 -5.32 4.03
N ALA A 84 -1.73 -4.48 3.86
CA ALA A 84 -1.91 -3.07 3.53
C ALA A 84 -1.94 -2.86 2.01
N THR A 85 -2.81 -1.97 1.53
CA THR A 85 -2.91 -1.65 0.10
C THR A 85 -3.28 -0.20 -0.14
N ARG A 86 -2.85 0.35 -1.29
CA ARG A 86 -3.30 1.62 -1.85
C ARG A 86 -4.32 1.46 -2.97
N ASP A 87 -4.55 0.22 -3.42
CA ASP A 87 -5.57 -0.06 -4.43
C ASP A 87 -6.97 0.06 -3.81
N GLY A 88 -7.68 1.10 -4.20
CA GLY A 88 -9.03 1.41 -3.72
C GLY A 88 -10.14 0.97 -4.66
N ARG A 89 -9.89 0.12 -5.65
CA ARG A 89 -10.91 -0.46 -6.51
C ARG A 89 -11.64 -1.56 -5.76
N PHE A 90 -12.74 -1.20 -5.12
CA PHE A 90 -13.51 -2.14 -4.34
C PHE A 90 -14.77 -2.60 -5.07
N GLN A 91 -15.37 -3.66 -4.58
CA GLN A 91 -16.62 -4.24 -5.06
C GLN A 91 -17.40 -4.86 -3.90
N ILE A 92 -18.68 -5.05 -4.08
CA ILE A 92 -19.51 -5.79 -3.11
C ILE A 92 -19.53 -7.25 -3.55
N GLY A 93 -19.06 -8.14 -2.69
CA GLY A 93 -19.10 -9.58 -2.91
C GLY A 93 -20.50 -10.17 -2.80
N ALA A 94 -20.66 -11.43 -3.21
CA ALA A 94 -21.95 -12.14 -3.15
C ALA A 94 -22.51 -12.25 -1.72
N ASN A 95 -21.65 -12.17 -0.71
CA ASN A 95 -22.01 -12.16 0.71
C ASN A 95 -22.28 -10.73 1.27
N GLY A 96 -22.36 -9.72 0.41
CA GLY A 96 -22.54 -8.31 0.80
C GLY A 96 -21.29 -7.65 1.39
N GLN A 97 -20.15 -8.31 1.47
CA GLN A 97 -18.94 -7.72 2.00
C GLN A 97 -18.23 -6.82 0.98
N LEU A 98 -17.70 -5.71 1.46
CA LEU A 98 -16.80 -4.87 0.68
C LEU A 98 -15.48 -5.63 0.47
N GLN A 99 -15.08 -5.81 -0.78
CA GLN A 99 -13.94 -6.64 -1.18
C GLN A 99 -13.04 -5.89 -2.18
N ALA A 100 -11.75 -6.21 -2.14
CA ALA A 100 -10.82 -5.85 -3.21
C ALA A 100 -11.13 -6.68 -4.48
N GLN A 101 -10.50 -6.33 -5.60
CA GLN A 101 -10.75 -6.99 -6.90
C GLN A 101 -10.48 -8.49 -6.90
N ASP A 102 -9.65 -8.98 -6.02
CA ASP A 102 -9.31 -10.41 -5.86
C ASP A 102 -10.20 -11.14 -4.84
N GLY A 103 -11.29 -10.50 -4.38
CA GLY A 103 -12.25 -11.09 -3.47
C GLY A 103 -11.88 -11.06 -1.99
N ASN A 104 -10.74 -10.48 -1.64
CA ASN A 104 -10.35 -10.34 -0.23
C ASN A 104 -11.11 -9.21 0.45
N PRO A 105 -11.72 -9.45 1.64
CA PRO A 105 -12.55 -8.46 2.31
C PRO A 105 -11.73 -7.28 2.84
N VAL A 106 -12.30 -6.09 2.72
CA VAL A 106 -11.79 -4.85 3.31
C VAL A 106 -12.18 -4.80 4.78
N LEU A 107 -11.24 -4.43 5.63
CA LEU A 107 -11.43 -4.39 7.07
C LEU A 107 -11.94 -3.03 7.56
N GLY A 108 -12.86 -3.10 8.48
CA GLY A 108 -13.27 -1.96 9.29
C GLY A 108 -12.40 -1.79 10.53
N LYS A 109 -12.49 -0.63 11.20
CA LYS A 109 -11.75 -0.30 12.44
C LYS A 109 -11.91 -1.34 13.55
N ASN A 110 -13.03 -2.07 13.55
CA ASN A 110 -13.30 -3.17 14.49
C ASN A 110 -12.58 -4.49 14.14
N GLY A 111 -11.77 -4.50 13.08
CA GLY A 111 -11.08 -5.69 12.57
C GLY A 111 -11.98 -6.69 11.85
N GLN A 112 -13.24 -6.35 11.60
CA GLN A 112 -14.18 -7.20 10.87
C GLN A 112 -14.37 -6.69 9.44
N PRO A 113 -14.74 -7.57 8.48
CA PRO A 113 -15.15 -7.15 7.14
C PRO A 113 -16.33 -6.18 7.19
N ILE A 114 -16.28 -5.15 6.35
CA ILE A 114 -17.39 -4.21 6.19
C ILE A 114 -18.46 -4.87 5.32
N THR A 115 -19.70 -4.83 5.79
CA THR A 115 -20.85 -5.37 5.05
C THR A 115 -21.74 -4.24 4.56
N LEU A 116 -22.08 -4.28 3.28
CA LEU A 116 -22.95 -3.34 2.59
C LEU A 116 -24.16 -4.07 2.03
N ASP A 117 -25.29 -3.40 1.94
CA ASP A 117 -26.46 -3.95 1.26
C ASP A 117 -26.40 -3.56 -0.23
N PRO A 118 -26.25 -4.53 -1.16
CA PRO A 118 -26.17 -4.21 -2.58
C PRO A 118 -27.47 -3.59 -3.17
N LYS A 119 -28.57 -3.65 -2.42
CA LYS A 119 -29.86 -3.05 -2.81
C LYS A 119 -30.04 -1.62 -2.36
N LEU A 120 -29.30 -1.18 -1.35
CA LEU A 120 -29.28 0.19 -0.88
C LEU A 120 -28.26 0.96 -1.72
N GLY A 121 -28.74 1.94 -2.52
CA GLY A 121 -27.92 2.64 -3.50
C GLY A 121 -26.75 3.42 -2.92
N ASP A 122 -26.96 4.69 -2.58
CA ASP A 122 -25.89 5.66 -2.34
C ASP A 122 -24.98 5.31 -1.16
N LEU A 123 -23.70 5.08 -1.46
CA LEU A 123 -22.63 4.95 -0.50
C LEU A 123 -21.89 6.29 -0.38
N SER A 124 -21.74 6.76 0.84
CA SER A 124 -20.98 7.96 1.18
C SER A 124 -19.79 7.59 2.03
N LEU A 125 -18.66 8.22 1.76
CA LEU A 125 -17.41 8.09 2.51
C LEU A 125 -17.01 9.47 3.03
N THR A 126 -16.78 9.57 4.34
CA THR A 126 -16.25 10.79 4.95
C THR A 126 -14.71 10.79 4.89
N PRO A 127 -14.05 11.96 4.99
CA PRO A 127 -12.60 12.07 4.93
C PRO A 127 -11.84 11.25 5.99
N ASP A 128 -12.45 10.95 7.12
CA ASP A 128 -11.90 10.12 8.21
C ASP A 128 -12.10 8.61 8.03
N GLY A 129 -12.77 8.22 6.93
CA GLY A 129 -12.99 6.82 6.55
C GLY A 129 -14.30 6.22 7.04
N SER A 130 -15.24 7.03 7.58
CA SER A 130 -16.56 6.51 7.97
C SER A 130 -17.44 6.32 6.75
N LEU A 131 -18.08 5.15 6.65
CA LEU A 131 -18.97 4.76 5.58
C LEU A 131 -20.43 4.85 6.03
N SER A 132 -21.25 5.44 5.19
CA SER A 132 -22.71 5.42 5.34
C SER A 132 -23.38 5.02 4.03
N GLN A 133 -24.50 4.30 4.15
CA GLN A 133 -25.29 3.84 3.02
C GLN A 133 -26.76 4.24 3.21
N ALA A 134 -27.33 4.94 2.25
CA ALA A 134 -28.67 5.50 2.36
C ALA A 134 -28.88 6.32 3.66
N GLY A 135 -27.85 7.06 4.10
CA GLY A 135 -27.85 7.85 5.34
C GLY A 135 -27.63 7.09 6.65
N ASN A 136 -27.49 5.77 6.63
CA ASN A 136 -27.19 4.96 7.80
C ASN A 136 -25.71 4.61 7.86
N ALA A 137 -25.09 4.75 9.03
CA ALA A 137 -23.70 4.32 9.23
C ALA A 137 -23.59 2.80 9.09
N VAL A 138 -22.65 2.35 8.26
CA VAL A 138 -22.38 0.92 8.02
C VAL A 138 -21.04 0.46 8.58
N GLY A 139 -20.16 1.39 8.91
CA GLY A 139 -18.86 1.11 9.53
C GLY A 139 -17.80 2.12 9.15
N ASP A 140 -16.62 1.96 9.74
CA ASP A 140 -15.46 2.79 9.44
C ASP A 140 -14.38 1.94 8.80
N LEU A 141 -13.75 2.43 7.75
CA LEU A 141 -12.59 1.78 7.13
C LEU A 141 -11.43 1.71 8.11
N MET A 142 -10.73 0.58 8.15
CA MET A 142 -9.46 0.47 8.83
C MET A 142 -8.38 1.13 8.00
N LEU A 143 -8.09 2.39 8.30
CA LEU A 143 -7.02 3.16 7.69
C LEU A 143 -5.84 3.21 8.66
N LYS A 144 -4.66 2.76 8.20
CA LYS A 144 -3.45 2.71 9.03
C LYS A 144 -2.29 3.41 8.34
N GLY A 145 -1.50 4.15 9.13
CA GLY A 145 -0.17 4.59 8.77
C GLY A 145 0.87 3.60 9.30
N PHE A 146 2.09 3.64 8.76
CA PHE A 146 3.21 2.83 9.23
C PHE A 146 4.49 3.65 9.24
N GLU A 147 5.28 3.53 10.33
CA GLU A 147 6.64 4.05 10.34
C GLU A 147 7.48 3.24 9.33
N LYS A 148 8.30 3.94 8.52
CA LYS A 148 9.12 3.30 7.46
C LYS A 148 8.30 2.38 6.55
N ALA A 149 7.16 2.86 6.13
CA ALA A 149 6.26 2.10 5.24
C ALA A 149 6.94 1.72 3.90
N ASP A 150 7.96 2.47 3.49
CA ASP A 150 8.84 2.19 2.35
C ASP A 150 9.68 0.91 2.51
N ALA A 151 9.92 0.48 3.74
CA ALA A 151 10.63 -0.77 4.06
C ALA A 151 9.69 -1.97 4.24
N MET A 152 8.37 -1.81 4.13
CA MET A 152 7.45 -2.94 4.23
C MET A 152 7.64 -3.93 3.08
N PRO A 153 7.73 -5.25 3.36
CA PRO A 153 7.81 -6.25 2.32
C PRO A 153 6.59 -6.19 1.39
N ARG A 154 6.85 -6.18 0.09
CA ARG A 154 5.80 -6.24 -0.91
C ARG A 154 5.27 -7.68 -1.04
N VAL A 155 3.96 -7.83 -1.09
CA VAL A 155 3.26 -9.09 -1.33
C VAL A 155 2.43 -8.96 -2.61
N GLY A 156 2.97 -9.49 -3.70
CA GLY A 156 2.38 -9.27 -5.03
C GLY A 156 2.58 -7.83 -5.53
N ALA A 157 1.73 -7.38 -6.46
CA ALA A 157 1.89 -6.09 -7.11
C ALA A 157 1.40 -4.89 -6.27
N LEU A 158 0.34 -5.07 -5.48
CA LEU A 158 -0.44 -3.97 -4.88
C LEU A 158 -0.55 -4.02 -3.36
N ARG A 159 0.15 -4.96 -2.70
CA ARG A 159 0.02 -5.18 -1.26
C ARG A 159 1.36 -5.15 -0.56
N PHE A 160 1.28 -4.86 0.74
CA PHE A 160 2.42 -4.82 1.65
C PHE A 160 2.13 -5.64 2.90
N ASP A 161 3.16 -6.26 3.44
CA ASP A 161 3.07 -6.97 4.71
C ASP A 161 3.38 -6.03 5.87
N PRO A 162 2.39 -5.67 6.69
CA PRO A 162 2.59 -4.74 7.79
C PRO A 162 3.09 -5.42 9.07
N THR A 163 3.31 -6.74 9.09
CA THR A 163 3.52 -7.53 10.31
C THR A 163 4.71 -7.04 11.15
N GLN A 164 5.75 -6.53 10.50
CA GLN A 164 6.94 -6.01 11.17
C GLN A 164 6.99 -4.49 11.23
N ALA A 165 6.02 -3.81 10.62
CA ALA A 165 5.97 -2.36 10.60
C ALA A 165 5.27 -1.83 11.86
N LYS A 166 5.81 -0.76 12.44
CA LYS A 166 5.18 -0.10 13.56
C LYS A 166 4.02 0.74 13.08
N GLU A 167 2.82 0.44 13.58
CA GLU A 167 1.62 1.18 13.24
C GLU A 167 1.67 2.60 13.83
N VAL A 168 1.23 3.57 13.04
CA VAL A 168 0.99 4.95 13.44
C VAL A 168 -0.41 5.37 12.99
N PRO A 169 -1.01 6.39 13.63
CA PRO A 169 -2.30 6.89 13.17
C PRO A 169 -2.26 7.32 11.71
N PHE A 170 -3.33 7.04 10.98
CA PHE A 170 -3.51 7.54 9.62
C PHE A 170 -3.52 9.08 9.62
N LYS A 171 -2.70 9.67 8.77
CA LYS A 171 -2.61 11.12 8.58
C LYS A 171 -2.98 11.44 7.13
N GLY A 172 -4.25 11.64 6.87
CA GLY A 172 -4.72 11.91 5.53
C GLY A 172 -6.22 11.98 5.46
N THR A 173 -6.75 11.97 4.24
CA THR A 173 -8.18 11.96 3.96
C THR A 173 -8.53 10.86 2.97
N ALA A 174 -9.72 10.28 3.14
CA ALA A 174 -10.29 9.31 2.22
C ALA A 174 -11.30 9.98 1.30
N HIS A 175 -11.31 9.60 0.03
CA HIS A 175 -12.18 10.15 -1.00
C HIS A 175 -12.89 9.03 -1.75
N ALA A 176 -14.23 9.09 -1.87
CA ALA A 176 -15.01 8.20 -2.72
C ALA A 176 -15.11 8.77 -4.15
N GLY A 177 -15.19 7.89 -5.14
CA GLY A 177 -15.26 8.27 -6.55
C GLY A 177 -13.91 8.70 -7.13
N PHE A 178 -12.81 8.35 -6.48
CA PHE A 178 -11.44 8.62 -6.92
C PHE A 178 -10.58 7.37 -6.84
N LEU A 179 -9.57 7.31 -7.70
CA LEU A 179 -8.51 6.31 -7.66
C LEU A 179 -7.14 7.00 -7.69
N GLU A 180 -6.20 6.47 -6.94
CA GLU A 180 -4.82 6.90 -7.00
C GLU A 180 -4.12 6.22 -8.18
N GLN A 181 -3.54 7.01 -9.08
CA GLN A 181 -2.73 6.48 -10.17
C GLN A 181 -1.34 6.08 -9.69
N SER A 182 -0.66 5.24 -10.47
CA SER A 182 0.74 4.94 -10.23
C SER A 182 1.58 6.22 -10.19
N ALA A 183 2.50 6.31 -9.23
CA ALA A 183 3.49 7.39 -9.13
C ALA A 183 4.81 7.05 -9.87
N VAL A 184 4.77 6.14 -10.85
CA VAL A 184 5.93 5.79 -11.68
C VAL A 184 6.15 6.89 -12.71
N ASP A 185 7.26 7.63 -12.60
CA ASP A 185 7.81 8.45 -13.67
C ASP A 185 8.62 7.55 -14.63
N LEU A 186 8.35 7.66 -15.94
CA LEU A 186 8.98 6.88 -17.00
C LEU A 186 10.10 7.69 -17.70
#